data_bf03d3d757a47b179a85a8d687d1a3bf
#
_entry.id   bf03d3d757a47b179a85a8d687d1a3bf
#
_cell.length_a   1.000
_cell.length_b   1.000
_cell.length_c   1.000
_cell.angle_alpha   90.00
_cell.angle_beta   90.00
_cell.angle_gamma   90.00
#
_symmetry.space_group_name_H-M   'P 1'
#
loop_
_entity.id
_entity.type
_entity.pdbx_description
1 polymer ?
#
loop_
_entity_poly.entity_id
_entity_poly.type
_entity_poly.pdbx_seq_one_letter_code
_entity_poly.pdbx_strand_id
1 'polypeptide(L)'
;MKRVAILQTGVNNPNLSAHYPDYPSMFRTLIGQAQATPMIELVSFPVLEGSFFPDIDRFDGFIITGSASGVYEKTEWMKELFAFIRVAHEKKKKIAGFCFGHQAIAVALGGKVIKSEKGWGAGIKKHAVVSKKDWMTPYVSNLQLIYMHQDQVVKLPESAVLLSGDNFCPFSAFTVGEHILSMQGHPEFSNEFVKDLIKLRTDSIGTRETNLALNSLSNPHDGTIVGQWIVNLLCSP
;
A
#
# COMPACT_ATOMS: atom_id res chain seq x y z
N MET A 1 -10.64 -11.16 18.75
CA MET A 1 -9.77 -10.06 18.24
C MET A 1 -8.84 -10.69 17.20
N LYS A 2 -8.76 -10.12 16.01
CA LYS A 2 -7.86 -10.58 14.95
C LYS A 2 -6.44 -10.11 15.22
N ARG A 3 -5.46 -10.96 14.95
CA ARG A 3 -4.04 -10.63 15.11
C ARG A 3 -3.40 -10.44 13.74
N VAL A 4 -2.90 -9.23 13.46
CA VAL A 4 -2.40 -8.83 12.13
C VAL A 4 -0.95 -8.36 12.25
N ALA A 5 -0.08 -8.87 11.39
CA ALA A 5 1.30 -8.42 11.30
C ALA A 5 1.44 -7.27 10.29
N ILE A 6 2.14 -6.20 10.67
CA ILE A 6 2.60 -5.17 9.74
C ILE A 6 4.03 -5.53 9.33
N LEU A 7 4.21 -5.92 8.07
CA LEU A 7 5.52 -6.16 7.47
C LEU A 7 6.09 -4.81 7.02
N GLN A 8 7.00 -4.28 7.81
CA GLN A 8 7.65 -3.00 7.52
C GLN A 8 8.75 -3.20 6.48
N THR A 9 8.51 -2.70 5.28
CA THR A 9 9.40 -2.83 4.11
C THR A 9 10.16 -1.55 3.81
N GLY A 10 9.93 -0.49 4.57
CA GLY A 10 10.60 0.80 4.41
C GLY A 10 10.62 1.62 5.68
N VAL A 11 11.46 2.63 5.68
CA VAL A 11 11.59 3.63 6.75
C VAL A 11 11.41 5.03 6.17
N ASN A 12 10.99 5.96 7.02
CA ASN A 12 10.93 7.36 6.64
C ASN A 12 12.31 7.90 6.31
N ASN A 13 12.35 8.89 5.41
CA ASN A 13 13.57 9.67 5.20
C ASN A 13 14.04 10.27 6.55
N PRO A 14 15.34 10.23 6.89
CA PRO A 14 15.86 10.78 8.13
C PRO A 14 15.41 12.22 8.43
N ASN A 15 15.28 13.06 7.39
CA ASN A 15 14.82 14.44 7.53
C ASN A 15 13.32 14.55 7.93
N LEU A 16 12.55 13.49 7.79
CA LEU A 16 11.13 13.44 8.14
C LEU A 16 10.87 12.63 9.42
N SER A 17 11.76 11.70 9.78
CA SER A 17 11.56 10.79 10.91
C SER A 17 11.50 11.49 12.26
N ALA A 18 12.07 12.69 12.39
CA ALA A 18 11.98 13.50 13.61
C ALA A 18 10.61 14.17 13.80
N HIS A 19 9.82 14.32 12.74
CA HIS A 19 8.56 15.08 12.72
C HIS A 19 7.33 14.23 12.47
N TYR A 20 7.51 13.02 11.89
CA TYR A 20 6.43 12.15 11.48
C TYR A 20 6.62 10.72 12.00
N PRO A 21 5.51 10.02 12.36
CA PRO A 21 5.58 8.64 12.79
C PRO A 21 6.11 7.72 11.68
N ASP A 22 6.57 6.53 12.06
CA ASP A 22 6.95 5.47 11.12
C ASP A 22 5.73 4.90 10.38
N TYR A 23 5.95 4.19 9.28
CA TYR A 23 4.86 3.60 8.48
C TYR A 23 3.96 2.66 9.29
N PRO A 24 4.48 1.75 10.15
CA PRO A 24 3.63 0.97 11.02
C PRO A 24 2.70 1.79 11.92
N SER A 25 3.20 2.90 12.48
CA SER A 25 2.40 3.80 13.33
C SER A 25 1.34 4.56 12.53
N MET A 26 1.63 4.95 11.28
CA MET A 26 0.63 5.52 10.37
C MET A 26 -0.52 4.53 10.12
N PHE A 27 -0.21 3.24 9.86
CA PHE A 27 -1.24 2.21 9.72
C PHE A 27 -2.01 1.95 11.01
N ARG A 28 -1.35 1.99 12.20
CA ARG A 28 -2.06 1.89 13.48
C ARG A 28 -3.08 3.02 13.66
N THR A 29 -2.71 4.23 13.30
CA THR A 29 -3.60 5.40 13.35
C THR A 29 -4.78 5.20 12.38
N LEU A 30 -4.52 4.85 11.12
CA LEU A 30 -5.54 4.62 10.11
C LEU A 30 -6.54 3.54 10.53
N ILE A 31 -6.05 2.38 10.96
CA ILE A 31 -6.89 1.26 11.41
C ILE A 31 -7.64 1.61 12.69
N GLY A 32 -7.01 2.33 13.63
CA GLY A 32 -7.66 2.79 14.85
C GLY A 32 -8.83 3.74 14.58
N GLN A 33 -8.70 4.61 13.59
CA GLN A 33 -9.78 5.53 13.18
C GLN A 33 -10.93 4.81 12.46
N ALA A 34 -10.64 3.69 11.81
CA ALA A 34 -11.62 2.93 11.01
C ALA A 34 -12.48 1.96 11.84
N GLN A 35 -12.20 1.75 13.14
CA GLN A 35 -12.94 0.82 13.98
C GLN A 35 -13.49 1.53 15.22
N ALA A 36 -14.81 1.35 15.46
CA ALA A 36 -15.47 1.88 16.66
C ALA A 36 -15.06 1.12 17.94
N THR A 37 -14.70 -0.15 17.82
CA THR A 37 -14.23 -1.01 18.90
C THR A 37 -12.97 -1.73 18.41
N PRO A 38 -11.89 -1.83 19.21
CA PRO A 38 -10.67 -2.52 18.80
C PRO A 38 -10.95 -3.99 18.46
N MET A 39 -10.87 -4.33 17.16
CA MET A 39 -11.08 -5.69 16.64
C MET A 39 -9.77 -6.32 16.17
N ILE A 40 -8.72 -5.51 15.97
CA ILE A 40 -7.46 -5.91 15.39
C ILE A 40 -6.31 -5.51 16.33
N GLU A 41 -5.47 -6.48 16.70
CA GLU A 41 -4.16 -6.28 17.30
C GLU A 41 -3.11 -6.19 16.19
N LEU A 42 -2.31 -5.11 16.17
CA LEU A 42 -1.29 -4.85 15.17
C LEU A 42 0.13 -5.05 15.76
N VAL A 43 0.89 -6.00 15.22
CA VAL A 43 2.27 -6.29 15.60
C VAL A 43 3.20 -5.99 14.41
N SER A 44 4.25 -5.19 14.62
CA SER A 44 5.17 -4.80 13.54
C SER A 44 6.40 -5.70 13.46
N PHE A 45 6.86 -5.95 12.23
CA PHE A 45 8.04 -6.73 11.89
C PHE A 45 8.89 -5.96 10.87
N PRO A 46 10.13 -5.53 11.21
CA PRO A 46 11.02 -4.79 10.31
C PRO A 46 11.70 -5.73 9.31
N VAL A 47 10.92 -6.27 8.36
CA VAL A 47 11.40 -7.30 7.41
C VAL A 47 12.51 -6.80 6.46
N LEU A 48 12.62 -5.48 6.26
CA LEU A 48 13.71 -4.89 5.47
C LEU A 48 15.11 -5.11 6.11
N GLU A 49 15.17 -5.41 7.41
CA GLU A 49 16.41 -5.69 8.12
C GLU A 49 16.85 -7.17 7.99
N GLY A 50 16.04 -7.99 7.31
CA GLY A 50 16.23 -9.44 7.14
C GLY A 50 15.85 -10.26 8.37
N SER A 51 15.52 -11.54 8.16
CA SER A 51 15.27 -12.56 9.19
C SER A 51 14.19 -12.29 10.25
N PHE A 52 13.37 -11.25 10.09
CA PHE A 52 12.33 -10.87 11.05
C PHE A 52 10.90 -11.10 10.52
N PHE A 53 10.71 -12.19 9.75
CA PHE A 53 9.36 -12.56 9.30
C PHE A 53 8.60 -13.27 10.43
N PRO A 54 7.30 -12.93 10.60
CA PRO A 54 6.46 -13.61 11.58
C PRO A 54 6.15 -15.04 11.14
N ASP A 55 5.86 -15.92 12.12
CA ASP A 55 5.22 -17.18 11.83
C ASP A 55 3.81 -16.94 11.25
N ILE A 56 3.59 -17.37 10.01
CA ILE A 56 2.34 -17.13 9.26
C ILE A 56 1.11 -17.69 10.00
N ASP A 57 1.26 -18.81 10.71
CA ASP A 57 0.13 -19.50 11.34
C ASP A 57 -0.33 -18.78 12.63
N ARG A 58 0.51 -17.91 13.20
CA ARG A 58 0.18 -17.12 14.40
C ARG A 58 -0.58 -15.83 14.10
N PHE A 59 -0.83 -15.49 12.83
CA PHE A 59 -1.51 -14.26 12.41
C PHE A 59 -2.71 -14.57 11.52
N ASP A 60 -3.77 -13.78 11.67
CA ASP A 60 -4.97 -13.83 10.83
C ASP A 60 -4.76 -13.12 9.47
N GLY A 61 -3.87 -12.11 9.45
CA GLY A 61 -3.60 -11.35 8.24
C GLY A 61 -2.33 -10.51 8.32
N PHE A 62 -2.01 -9.84 7.21
CA PHE A 62 -0.78 -9.09 7.00
C PHE A 62 -1.04 -7.76 6.31
N ILE A 63 -0.35 -6.70 6.75
CA ILE A 63 -0.25 -5.43 6.04
C ILE A 63 1.20 -5.27 5.58
N ILE A 64 1.42 -4.98 4.29
CA ILE A 64 2.75 -4.75 3.71
C ILE A 64 2.88 -3.27 3.37
N THR A 65 3.83 -2.59 3.99
CA THR A 65 3.98 -1.14 3.87
C THR A 65 4.60 -0.72 2.53
N GLY A 66 4.72 0.58 2.32
CA GLY A 66 5.55 1.17 1.26
C GLY A 66 7.06 1.06 1.56
N SER A 67 7.87 1.27 0.53
CA SER A 67 9.33 1.36 0.59
C SER A 67 9.85 2.36 -0.44
N ALA A 68 11.07 2.87 -0.22
CA ALA A 68 11.82 3.62 -1.23
C ALA A 68 12.54 2.70 -2.24
N SER A 69 12.66 1.40 -1.94
CA SER A 69 13.30 0.40 -2.81
C SER A 69 12.40 -0.01 -3.98
N GLY A 70 13.00 -0.39 -5.09
CA GLY A 70 12.31 -1.04 -6.21
C GLY A 70 12.25 -2.56 -6.03
N VAL A 71 11.10 -3.18 -6.29
CA VAL A 71 10.92 -4.65 -6.15
C VAL A 71 11.85 -5.50 -7.03
N TYR A 72 12.55 -4.87 -7.97
CA TYR A 72 13.51 -5.50 -8.89
C TYR A 72 14.96 -5.43 -8.39
N GLU A 73 15.24 -4.85 -7.22
CA GLU A 73 16.59 -4.78 -6.61
C GLU A 73 17.12 -6.15 -6.16
N LYS A 74 16.25 -7.15 -6.03
CA LYS A 74 16.58 -8.56 -5.76
C LYS A 74 17.41 -8.81 -4.49
N THR A 75 17.21 -7.98 -3.46
CA THR A 75 17.85 -8.18 -2.14
C THR A 75 17.34 -9.46 -1.47
N GLU A 76 18.06 -9.99 -0.48
CA GLU A 76 17.64 -11.25 0.19
C GLU A 76 16.30 -11.08 0.91
N TRP A 77 16.09 -9.99 1.65
CA TRP A 77 14.83 -9.76 2.33
C TRP A 77 13.63 -9.67 1.36
N MET A 78 13.83 -9.20 0.12
CA MET A 78 12.77 -9.17 -0.90
C MET A 78 12.44 -10.58 -1.39
N LYS A 79 13.44 -11.45 -1.57
CA LYS A 79 13.22 -12.86 -1.94
C LYS A 79 12.40 -13.58 -0.86
N GLU A 80 12.76 -13.35 0.41
CA GLU A 80 12.03 -13.88 1.57
C GLU A 80 10.60 -13.33 1.62
N LEU A 81 10.41 -12.01 1.39
CA LEU A 81 9.08 -11.39 1.33
C LEU A 81 8.22 -12.01 0.24
N PHE A 82 8.76 -12.22 -0.97
CA PHE A 82 8.00 -12.83 -2.06
C PHE A 82 7.65 -14.29 -1.76
N ALA A 83 8.54 -15.04 -1.12
CA ALA A 83 8.24 -16.39 -0.65
C ALA A 83 7.14 -16.37 0.43
N PHE A 84 7.25 -15.46 1.39
CA PHE A 84 6.24 -15.26 2.44
C PHE A 84 4.86 -14.94 1.86
N ILE A 85 4.78 -14.00 0.89
CA ILE A 85 3.53 -13.64 0.23
C ILE A 85 2.89 -14.85 -0.47
N ARG A 86 3.68 -15.68 -1.17
CA ARG A 86 3.17 -16.90 -1.82
C ARG A 86 2.57 -17.88 -0.82
N VAL A 87 3.30 -18.18 0.27
CA VAL A 87 2.81 -19.08 1.31
C VAL A 87 1.55 -18.54 2.01
N ALA A 88 1.53 -17.24 2.31
CA ALA A 88 0.36 -16.59 2.91
C ALA A 88 -0.85 -16.60 1.96
N HIS A 89 -0.63 -16.42 0.64
CA HIS A 89 -1.66 -16.55 -0.38
C HIS A 89 -2.21 -17.98 -0.49
N GLU A 90 -1.35 -18.99 -0.53
CA GLU A 90 -1.74 -20.41 -0.55
C GLU A 90 -2.59 -20.79 0.68
N LYS A 91 -2.22 -20.26 1.85
CA LYS A 91 -2.98 -20.42 3.10
C LYS A 91 -4.22 -19.53 3.20
N LYS A 92 -4.55 -18.75 2.17
CA LYS A 92 -5.69 -17.80 2.16
C LYS A 92 -5.68 -16.78 3.30
N LYS A 93 -4.50 -16.44 3.82
CA LYS A 93 -4.37 -15.38 4.81
C LYS A 93 -4.76 -14.04 4.18
N LYS A 94 -5.40 -13.17 4.97
CA LYS A 94 -5.78 -11.83 4.52
C LYS A 94 -4.53 -10.97 4.35
N ILE A 95 -4.37 -10.32 3.20
CA ILE A 95 -3.19 -9.48 2.89
C ILE A 95 -3.66 -8.14 2.34
N ALA A 96 -3.12 -7.05 2.88
CA ALA A 96 -3.28 -5.71 2.32
C ALA A 96 -1.88 -5.13 2.02
N GLY A 97 -1.59 -4.79 0.76
CA GLY A 97 -0.29 -4.27 0.33
C GLY A 97 -0.40 -2.89 -0.30
N PHE A 98 0.50 -1.97 0.10
CA PHE A 98 0.47 -0.56 -0.31
C PHE A 98 1.78 -0.14 -0.94
N CYS A 99 1.72 0.59 -2.06
CA CYS A 99 2.85 1.12 -2.82
C CYS A 99 3.87 0.00 -3.14
N PHE A 100 5.01 -0.08 -2.45
CA PHE A 100 5.94 -1.20 -2.58
C PHE A 100 5.26 -2.54 -2.26
N GLY A 101 4.43 -2.62 -1.22
CA GLY A 101 3.69 -3.83 -0.86
C GLY A 101 2.73 -4.28 -1.98
N HIS A 102 2.09 -3.34 -2.68
CA HIS A 102 1.30 -3.61 -3.88
C HIS A 102 2.14 -4.24 -4.99
N GLN A 103 3.32 -3.67 -5.24
CA GLN A 103 4.24 -4.14 -6.26
C GLN A 103 4.83 -5.51 -5.88
N ALA A 104 5.15 -5.73 -4.60
CA ALA A 104 5.64 -6.99 -4.08
C ALA A 104 4.61 -8.13 -4.25
N ILE A 105 3.33 -7.86 -3.95
CA ILE A 105 2.23 -8.81 -4.18
C ILE A 105 2.14 -9.15 -5.68
N ALA A 106 2.19 -8.14 -6.56
CA ALA A 106 2.13 -8.38 -8.00
C ALA A 106 3.26 -9.29 -8.46
N VAL A 107 4.51 -8.99 -8.09
CA VAL A 107 5.69 -9.79 -8.49
C VAL A 107 5.64 -11.18 -7.87
N ALA A 108 5.34 -11.30 -6.59
CA ALA A 108 5.29 -12.60 -5.89
C ALA A 108 4.30 -13.58 -6.52
N LEU A 109 3.19 -13.05 -7.09
CA LEU A 109 2.11 -13.85 -7.70
C LEU A 109 2.16 -13.91 -9.23
N GLY A 110 3.30 -13.53 -9.86
CA GLY A 110 3.55 -13.71 -11.31
C GLY A 110 3.19 -12.52 -12.19
N GLY A 111 2.92 -11.35 -11.59
CA GLY A 111 2.81 -10.08 -12.29
C GLY A 111 4.17 -9.47 -12.65
N LYS A 112 4.14 -8.24 -13.17
CA LYS A 112 5.36 -7.50 -13.55
C LYS A 112 5.28 -6.05 -13.11
N VAL A 113 6.40 -5.55 -12.60
CA VAL A 113 6.61 -4.15 -12.20
C VAL A 113 7.78 -3.58 -12.99
N ILE A 114 7.67 -2.32 -13.38
CA ILE A 114 8.76 -1.56 -14.02
C ILE A 114 8.83 -0.15 -13.44
N LYS A 115 9.99 0.47 -13.57
CA LYS A 115 10.11 1.92 -13.44
C LYS A 115 9.40 2.57 -14.61
N SER A 116 8.38 3.38 -14.33
CA SER A 116 7.53 3.95 -15.38
C SER A 116 8.24 5.08 -16.14
N GLU A 117 8.20 5.01 -17.46
CA GLU A 117 8.67 6.09 -18.35
C GLU A 117 7.75 7.33 -18.28
N LYS A 118 6.54 7.19 -17.75
CA LYS A 118 5.60 8.31 -17.53
C LYS A 118 5.99 9.23 -16.37
N GLY A 119 7.08 8.91 -15.65
CA GLY A 119 7.57 9.68 -14.52
C GLY A 119 6.82 9.39 -13.22
N TRP A 120 6.77 10.38 -12.33
CA TRP A 120 6.23 10.26 -10.98
C TRP A 120 4.71 10.44 -10.92
N GLY A 121 4.04 9.51 -10.23
CA GLY A 121 2.70 9.67 -9.71
C GLY A 121 2.79 10.25 -8.28
N ALA A 122 2.61 11.57 -8.14
CA ALA A 122 2.70 12.26 -6.87
C ALA A 122 1.45 13.08 -6.58
N GLY A 123 1.13 13.32 -5.29
CA GLY A 123 -0.04 14.06 -4.84
C GLY A 123 -1.33 13.24 -4.85
N ILE A 124 -2.48 13.91 -4.69
CA ILE A 124 -3.80 13.25 -4.71
C ILE A 124 -4.22 12.98 -6.15
N LYS A 125 -4.55 11.72 -6.43
CA LYS A 125 -5.08 11.26 -7.72
C LYS A 125 -6.43 10.61 -7.52
N LYS A 126 -7.30 10.75 -8.52
CA LYS A 126 -8.64 10.17 -8.55
C LYS A 126 -8.74 9.11 -9.62
N HIS A 127 -9.16 7.92 -9.25
CA HIS A 127 -9.32 6.78 -10.15
C HIS A 127 -10.74 6.22 -10.04
N ALA A 128 -11.33 5.80 -11.16
CA ALA A 128 -12.60 5.10 -11.15
C ALA A 128 -12.46 3.71 -10.51
N VAL A 129 -13.44 3.31 -9.71
CA VAL A 129 -13.55 1.95 -9.19
C VAL A 129 -14.33 1.12 -10.21
N VAL A 130 -13.67 0.14 -10.82
CA VAL A 130 -14.20 -0.65 -11.94
C VAL A 130 -14.75 -2.02 -11.53
N SER A 131 -14.40 -2.48 -10.32
CA SER A 131 -14.91 -3.72 -9.73
C SER A 131 -15.15 -3.53 -8.24
N LYS A 132 -16.11 -4.30 -7.69
CA LYS A 132 -16.51 -4.22 -6.28
C LYS A 132 -16.28 -5.55 -5.58
N LYS A 133 -15.91 -5.48 -4.29
CA LYS A 133 -15.86 -6.61 -3.35
C LYS A 133 -16.71 -6.31 -2.13
N ASP A 134 -17.18 -7.33 -1.44
CA ASP A 134 -18.11 -7.17 -0.29
C ASP A 134 -17.46 -6.36 0.86
N TRP A 135 -16.16 -6.51 1.06
CA TRP A 135 -15.41 -5.75 2.06
C TRP A 135 -15.21 -4.26 1.68
N MET A 136 -15.50 -3.83 0.44
CA MET A 136 -15.45 -2.43 0.01
C MET A 136 -16.69 -1.65 0.47
N THR A 137 -16.88 -1.56 1.77
CA THR A 137 -17.97 -0.82 2.41
C THR A 137 -17.39 0.22 3.39
N PRO A 138 -17.77 1.52 3.26
CA PRO A 138 -18.69 2.09 2.27
C PRO A 138 -18.13 2.04 0.84
N TYR A 139 -19.01 1.84 -0.14
CA TYR A 139 -18.62 1.85 -1.56
C TYR A 139 -18.51 3.28 -2.08
N VAL A 140 -17.48 3.51 -2.92
CA VAL A 140 -17.30 4.73 -3.70
C VAL A 140 -17.07 4.37 -5.17
N SER A 141 -17.65 5.14 -6.09
CA SER A 141 -17.46 4.94 -7.54
C SER A 141 -16.13 5.50 -8.05
N ASN A 142 -15.54 6.41 -7.30
CA ASN A 142 -14.22 6.98 -7.54
C ASN A 142 -13.46 6.99 -6.24
N LEU A 143 -12.18 6.66 -6.31
CA LEU A 143 -11.28 6.64 -5.16
C LEU A 143 -10.21 7.70 -5.33
N GLN A 144 -10.06 8.57 -4.34
CA GLN A 144 -9.03 9.60 -4.27
C GLN A 144 -8.02 9.21 -3.19
N LEU A 145 -6.78 8.98 -3.57
CA LEU A 145 -5.70 8.67 -2.62
C LEU A 145 -4.47 9.52 -2.87
N ILE A 146 -3.60 9.56 -1.89
CA ILE A 146 -2.25 10.10 -2.00
C ILE A 146 -1.38 9.09 -2.73
N TYR A 147 -0.61 9.55 -3.72
CA TYR A 147 0.36 8.76 -4.47
C TYR A 147 1.76 9.37 -4.33
N MET A 148 2.77 8.51 -4.28
CA MET A 148 4.18 8.88 -4.24
C MET A 148 5.04 7.75 -4.80
N HIS A 149 4.98 7.54 -6.12
CA HIS A 149 5.66 6.43 -6.79
C HIS A 149 6.10 6.79 -8.20
N GLN A 150 7.12 6.10 -8.70
CA GLN A 150 7.49 6.05 -10.11
C GLN A 150 7.29 4.64 -10.66
N ASP A 151 7.63 3.62 -9.86
CA ASP A 151 7.43 2.22 -10.24
C ASP A 151 5.95 1.87 -10.31
N GLN A 152 5.58 1.05 -11.29
CA GLN A 152 4.20 0.66 -11.54
C GLN A 152 4.08 -0.82 -11.91
N VAL A 153 3.00 -1.44 -11.46
CA VAL A 153 2.56 -2.73 -11.99
C VAL A 153 2.14 -2.53 -13.44
N VAL A 154 2.67 -3.35 -14.36
CA VAL A 154 2.37 -3.32 -15.80
C VAL A 154 1.76 -4.62 -16.31
N LYS A 155 1.77 -5.66 -15.47
CA LYS A 155 1.07 -6.94 -15.69
C LYS A 155 0.55 -7.43 -14.36
N LEU A 156 -0.75 -7.69 -14.28
CA LEU A 156 -1.38 -8.30 -13.11
C LEU A 156 -1.01 -9.79 -12.99
N PRO A 157 -1.03 -10.37 -11.77
CA PRO A 157 -1.15 -11.81 -11.60
C PRO A 157 -2.36 -12.38 -12.35
N GLU A 158 -2.28 -13.62 -12.82
CA GLU A 158 -3.34 -14.25 -13.63
C GLU A 158 -4.70 -14.29 -12.92
N SER A 159 -4.69 -14.53 -11.61
CA SER A 159 -5.91 -14.60 -10.77
C SER A 159 -6.39 -13.24 -10.24
N ALA A 160 -5.73 -12.14 -10.62
CA ALA A 160 -6.07 -10.83 -10.10
C ALA A 160 -7.26 -10.21 -10.84
N VAL A 161 -8.09 -9.48 -10.08
CA VAL A 161 -9.19 -8.66 -10.60
C VAL A 161 -8.86 -7.20 -10.38
N LEU A 162 -8.89 -6.40 -11.45
CA LEU A 162 -8.66 -4.95 -11.39
C LEU A 162 -9.77 -4.29 -10.55
N LEU A 163 -9.40 -3.48 -9.59
CA LEU A 163 -10.34 -2.68 -8.79
C LEU A 163 -10.36 -1.22 -9.25
N SER A 164 -9.20 -0.66 -9.60
CA SER A 164 -9.08 0.76 -9.94
C SER A 164 -7.83 1.02 -10.78
N GLY A 165 -7.90 2.01 -11.67
CA GLY A 165 -6.77 2.44 -12.49
C GLY A 165 -7.16 3.51 -13.50
N ASP A 166 -6.16 4.06 -14.18
CA ASP A 166 -6.30 5.02 -15.28
C ASP A 166 -5.20 4.86 -16.33
N ASN A 167 -5.14 5.77 -17.30
CA ASN A 167 -4.11 5.73 -18.33
C ASN A 167 -2.70 5.98 -17.80
N PHE A 168 -2.54 6.67 -16.65
CA PHE A 168 -1.23 6.89 -16.04
C PHE A 168 -0.78 5.68 -15.24
N CYS A 169 -1.63 5.19 -14.33
CA CYS A 169 -1.41 4.04 -13.48
C CYS A 169 -2.50 2.97 -13.71
N PRO A 170 -2.34 2.11 -14.75
CA PRO A 170 -3.41 1.21 -15.20
C PRO A 170 -3.87 0.21 -14.15
N PHE A 171 -3.00 -0.14 -13.22
CA PHE A 171 -3.28 -1.10 -12.16
C PHE A 171 -3.07 -0.45 -10.79
N SER A 172 -3.80 0.67 -10.51
CA SER A 172 -3.65 1.38 -9.25
C SER A 172 -4.18 0.62 -8.04
N ALA A 173 -5.13 -0.29 -8.24
CA ALA A 173 -5.58 -1.25 -7.24
C ALA A 173 -6.09 -2.53 -7.89
N PHE A 174 -5.80 -3.67 -7.26
CA PHE A 174 -6.32 -4.98 -7.65
C PHE A 174 -6.57 -5.85 -6.41
N THR A 175 -7.31 -6.93 -6.60
CA THR A 175 -7.52 -7.97 -5.60
C THR A 175 -7.16 -9.34 -6.17
N VAL A 176 -6.79 -10.29 -5.30
CA VAL A 176 -6.63 -11.71 -5.64
C VAL A 176 -7.53 -12.51 -4.70
N GLY A 177 -8.53 -13.18 -5.28
CA GLY A 177 -9.57 -13.84 -4.51
C GLY A 177 -10.33 -12.85 -3.61
N GLU A 178 -10.75 -13.34 -2.42
CA GLU A 178 -11.43 -12.54 -1.40
C GLU A 178 -10.51 -12.17 -0.23
N HIS A 179 -9.20 -12.44 -0.37
CA HIS A 179 -8.26 -12.34 0.75
C HIS A 179 -7.09 -11.38 0.52
N ILE A 180 -6.92 -10.83 -0.69
CA ILE A 180 -5.84 -9.86 -0.96
C ILE A 180 -6.42 -8.54 -1.47
N LEU A 181 -6.04 -7.42 -0.83
CA LEU A 181 -6.19 -6.06 -1.31
C LEU A 181 -4.80 -5.51 -1.64
N SER A 182 -4.65 -4.92 -2.81
CA SER A 182 -3.38 -4.39 -3.29
C SER A 182 -3.58 -3.02 -3.92
N MET A 183 -2.92 -1.97 -3.42
CA MET A 183 -3.12 -0.58 -3.82
C MET A 183 -1.80 0.17 -3.98
N GLN A 184 -1.64 0.90 -5.10
CA GLN A 184 -0.46 1.75 -5.35
C GLN A 184 -0.49 3.04 -4.51
N GLY A 185 -1.67 3.53 -4.15
CA GLY A 185 -1.83 4.71 -3.31
C GLY A 185 -1.61 4.43 -1.83
N HIS A 186 -1.47 5.51 -1.07
CA HIS A 186 -1.20 5.53 0.36
C HIS A 186 -2.43 6.03 1.14
N PRO A 187 -3.25 5.17 1.72
CA PRO A 187 -4.34 5.59 2.59
C PRO A 187 -3.87 6.09 3.96
N GLU A 188 -2.66 5.69 4.37
CA GLU A 188 -2.05 5.96 5.67
C GLU A 188 -1.37 7.32 5.77
N PHE A 189 -1.08 8.00 4.65
CA PHE A 189 -0.37 9.27 4.67
C PHE A 189 -1.29 10.44 5.01
N SER A 190 -0.77 11.40 5.81
CA SER A 190 -1.40 12.71 5.97
C SER A 190 -0.94 13.69 4.87
N ASN A 191 -1.73 14.73 4.64
CA ASN A 191 -1.38 15.80 3.69
C ASN A 191 -0.09 16.52 4.09
N GLU A 192 0.15 16.69 5.40
CA GLU A 192 1.36 17.34 5.92
C GLU A 192 2.59 16.49 5.61
N PHE A 193 2.53 15.19 5.91
CA PHE A 193 3.63 14.26 5.64
C PHE A 193 3.98 14.23 4.15
N VAL A 194 2.97 14.03 3.29
CA VAL A 194 3.25 13.92 1.85
C VAL A 194 3.70 15.25 1.24
N LYS A 195 3.22 16.38 1.75
CA LYS A 195 3.68 17.72 1.35
C LYS A 195 5.19 17.87 1.53
N ASP A 196 5.70 17.48 2.70
CA ASP A 196 7.13 17.61 2.99
C ASP A 196 7.94 16.53 2.23
N LEU A 197 7.39 15.32 2.06
CA LEU A 197 7.99 14.28 1.24
C LEU A 197 8.11 14.67 -0.25
N ILE A 198 7.09 15.34 -0.81
CA ILE A 198 7.10 15.87 -2.19
C ILE A 198 8.19 16.92 -2.33
N LYS A 199 8.27 17.88 -1.40
CA LYS A 199 9.31 18.93 -1.42
C LYS A 199 10.71 18.32 -1.37
N LEU A 200 10.92 17.33 -0.51
CA LEU A 200 12.21 16.65 -0.35
C LEU A 200 12.64 15.91 -1.63
N ARG A 201 11.69 15.51 -2.47
CA ARG A 201 11.94 14.78 -3.72
C ARG A 201 11.82 15.65 -4.97
N THR A 202 11.77 16.97 -4.85
CA THR A 202 11.60 17.91 -5.98
C THR A 202 12.59 17.66 -7.12
N ASP A 203 13.86 17.40 -6.81
CA ASP A 203 14.90 17.13 -7.82
C ASP A 203 14.63 15.84 -8.61
N SER A 204 14.02 14.84 -7.97
CA SER A 204 13.68 13.56 -8.62
C SER A 204 12.36 13.63 -9.38
N ILE A 205 11.40 14.39 -8.87
CA ILE A 205 10.04 14.54 -9.42
C ILE A 205 10.04 15.53 -10.59
N GLY A 206 10.83 16.61 -10.48
CA GLY A 206 10.81 17.77 -11.37
C GLY A 206 9.89 18.88 -10.84
N THR A 207 10.28 20.13 -11.07
CA THR A 207 9.60 21.31 -10.49
C THR A 207 8.13 21.41 -10.88
N ARG A 208 7.81 21.14 -12.16
CA ARG A 208 6.43 21.21 -12.66
C ARG A 208 5.51 20.21 -11.97
N GLU A 209 5.92 18.95 -11.94
CA GLU A 209 5.19 17.84 -11.35
C GLU A 209 5.08 18.01 -9.83
N THR A 210 6.12 18.53 -9.17
CA THR A 210 6.11 18.92 -7.75
C THR A 210 5.02 19.95 -7.47
N ASN A 211 4.93 21.03 -8.25
CA ASN A 211 3.90 22.05 -8.06
C ASN A 211 2.48 21.50 -8.29
N LEU A 212 2.29 20.66 -9.31
CA LEU A 212 1.01 20.00 -9.55
C LEU A 212 0.61 19.08 -8.39
N ALA A 213 1.57 18.31 -7.88
CA ALA A 213 1.36 17.41 -6.74
C ALA A 213 0.99 18.20 -5.47
N LEU A 214 1.72 19.26 -5.14
CA LEU A 214 1.45 20.12 -3.99
C LEU A 214 0.06 20.79 -4.08
N ASN A 215 -0.30 21.30 -5.25
CA ASN A 215 -1.62 21.91 -5.47
C ASN A 215 -2.76 20.89 -5.29
N SER A 216 -2.54 19.63 -5.65
CA SER A 216 -3.55 18.58 -5.50
C SER A 216 -3.90 18.27 -4.04
N LEU A 217 -3.01 18.59 -3.09
CA LEU A 217 -3.22 18.34 -1.65
C LEU A 217 -4.33 19.17 -1.02
N SER A 218 -4.86 20.17 -1.74
CA SER A 218 -6.09 20.89 -1.32
C SER A 218 -7.37 20.07 -1.51
N ASN A 219 -7.33 18.99 -2.28
CA ASN A 219 -8.46 18.09 -2.44
C ASN A 219 -8.60 17.14 -1.25
N PRO A 220 -9.82 16.67 -0.92
CA PRO A 220 -9.99 15.60 0.04
C PRO A 220 -9.43 14.28 -0.52
N HIS A 221 -9.10 13.34 0.38
CA HIS A 221 -8.74 11.97 0.00
C HIS A 221 -9.49 10.95 0.84
N ASP A 222 -9.62 9.74 0.30
CA ASP A 222 -10.45 8.65 0.84
C ASP A 222 -9.65 7.68 1.74
N GLY A 223 -8.58 8.14 2.39
CA GLY A 223 -7.75 7.30 3.26
C GLY A 223 -8.56 6.57 4.32
N THR A 224 -9.49 7.26 5.00
CA THR A 224 -10.36 6.66 6.03
C THR A 224 -11.33 5.61 5.46
N ILE A 225 -11.83 5.80 4.24
CA ILE A 225 -12.67 4.81 3.53
C ILE A 225 -11.85 3.54 3.28
N VAL A 226 -10.62 3.68 2.78
CA VAL A 226 -9.73 2.53 2.57
C VAL A 226 -9.33 1.90 3.91
N GLY A 227 -9.14 2.67 4.97
CA GLY A 227 -8.96 2.15 6.32
C GLY A 227 -10.11 1.22 6.74
N GLN A 228 -11.36 1.60 6.45
CA GLN A 228 -12.52 0.76 6.70
C GLN A 228 -12.51 -0.51 5.82
N TRP A 229 -12.13 -0.40 4.54
CA TRP A 229 -12.00 -1.58 3.66
C TRP A 229 -10.95 -2.57 4.17
N ILE A 230 -9.82 -2.07 4.69
CA ILE A 230 -8.78 -2.90 5.30
C ILE A 230 -9.35 -3.65 6.52
N VAL A 231 -10.06 -2.95 7.41
CA VAL A 231 -10.69 -3.57 8.60
C VAL A 231 -11.70 -4.64 8.16
N ASN A 232 -12.57 -4.31 7.21
CA ASN A 232 -13.57 -5.25 6.71
C ASN A 232 -12.92 -6.50 6.08
N LEU A 233 -11.86 -6.32 5.27
CA LEU A 233 -11.09 -7.42 4.68
C LEU A 233 -10.47 -8.31 5.77
N LEU A 234 -9.76 -7.71 6.73
CA LEU A 234 -9.04 -8.44 7.78
C LEU A 234 -9.98 -9.16 8.75
N CYS A 235 -11.21 -8.66 8.93
CA CYS A 235 -12.23 -9.23 9.80
C CYS A 235 -13.22 -10.17 9.09
N SER A 236 -13.22 -10.18 7.75
CA SER A 236 -14.11 -11.09 6.98
C SER A 236 -13.79 -12.58 7.26
N PRO A 237 -14.77 -13.45 7.12
CA PRO A 237 -14.60 -14.91 7.28
C PRO A 237 -13.50 -15.50 6.42
#